data_6b6df6408093131e3009bc8806ad1a31
#
_entry.id   6b6df6408093131e3009bc8806ad1a31
#
_cell.length_a   1.000
_cell.length_b   1.000
_cell.length_c   1.000
_cell.angle_alpha   90.00
_cell.angle_beta   90.00
_cell.angle_gamma   90.00
#
_symmetry.space_group_name_H-M   'P 1'
#
loop_
_entity.id
_entity.type
_entity.pdbx_description
1 polymer ?
#
loop_
_entity_poly.entity_id
_entity_poly.type
_entity_poly.pdbx_seq_one_letter_code
_entity_poly.pdbx_strand_id
1 'polypeptide(L)'
;MVSGKRDVVFLIDGSQSAGPEFQYIRTLIERLVDYLDVGFDTTRVAVIQFSDDPRVEFLLNVHSSKDEVQNAVRRLRPKGGRQINVGGALEYVARNIFKRPLGSRIEEGVPQFLVLISSGKSDDEVDDSAVELKQFGVAPLTIARNVDQEELVKISLSPEYVFSVNTFRELPSLEQKLLTPITTLTAEQIQQLLASTR
;
A
#
# COMPACT_ATOMS: atom_id res chain seq x y z
N MET A 1 -15.50 -4.11 17.30
CA MET A 1 -14.58 -3.22 16.59
C MET A 1 -13.16 -3.41 17.10
N VAL A 2 -12.23 -3.73 16.26
CA VAL A 2 -10.83 -3.79 16.66
C VAL A 2 -10.37 -2.36 16.83
N SER A 3 -10.29 -1.92 18.08
CA SER A 3 -9.69 -0.63 18.39
C SER A 3 -8.19 -0.85 18.44
N GLY A 4 -7.45 0.06 17.89
CA GLY A 4 -6.02 -0.05 18.02
C GLY A 4 -5.26 0.67 16.94
N LYS A 5 -3.96 0.60 17.09
CA LYS A 5 -3.02 1.26 16.21
C LYS A 5 -2.87 0.48 14.91
N ARG A 6 -2.67 1.20 13.82
CA ARG A 6 -2.46 0.63 12.48
C ARG A 6 -1.42 1.48 11.75
N ASP A 7 -0.55 0.83 10.99
CA ASP A 7 0.35 1.55 10.08
C ASP A 7 -0.02 1.14 8.66
N VAL A 8 -0.32 2.13 7.81
CA VAL A 8 -0.77 1.90 6.44
C VAL A 8 0.15 2.65 5.48
N VAL A 9 0.82 1.91 4.62
CA VAL A 9 1.71 2.46 3.59
C VAL A 9 1.06 2.26 2.23
N PHE A 10 0.85 3.36 1.50
CA PHE A 10 0.38 3.31 0.12
C PHE A 10 1.59 3.35 -0.80
N LEU A 11 1.75 2.31 -1.60
CA LEU A 11 2.80 2.20 -2.60
C LEU A 11 2.14 2.33 -3.96
N ILE A 12 2.26 3.51 -4.57
CA ILE A 12 1.43 3.89 -5.71
C ILE A 12 2.26 4.14 -6.97
N ASP A 13 1.75 3.64 -8.08
CA ASP A 13 2.34 3.79 -9.40
C ASP A 13 2.23 5.24 -9.88
N GLY A 14 3.37 5.88 -10.11
CA GLY A 14 3.44 7.24 -10.65
C GLY A 14 4.05 7.27 -12.05
N SER A 15 4.08 6.13 -12.75
CA SER A 15 4.65 6.04 -14.09
C SER A 15 3.83 6.77 -15.15
N GLN A 16 4.37 6.88 -16.36
CA GLN A 16 3.64 7.43 -17.50
C GLN A 16 2.34 6.66 -17.75
N SER A 17 2.34 5.36 -17.53
CA SER A 17 1.15 4.52 -17.71
C SER A 17 0.02 4.91 -16.75
N ALA A 18 0.36 5.24 -15.51
CA ALA A 18 -0.62 5.63 -14.49
C ALA A 18 -1.04 7.10 -14.62
N GLY A 19 -0.19 7.95 -15.21
CA GLY A 19 -0.36 9.40 -15.22
C GLY A 19 -1.75 9.89 -15.58
N PRO A 20 -2.35 9.45 -16.71
CA PRO A 20 -3.68 9.92 -17.10
C PRO A 20 -4.80 9.60 -16.12
N GLU A 21 -4.63 8.56 -15.31
CA GLU A 21 -5.63 8.13 -14.32
C GLU A 21 -5.17 8.34 -12.87
N PHE A 22 -4.09 9.05 -12.66
CA PHE A 22 -3.52 9.26 -11.33
C PHE A 22 -4.49 9.93 -10.36
N GLN A 23 -5.38 10.76 -10.85
CA GLN A 23 -6.41 11.42 -10.03
C GLN A 23 -7.29 10.41 -9.28
N TYR A 24 -7.53 9.25 -9.88
CA TYR A 24 -8.37 8.21 -9.23
C TYR A 24 -7.62 7.51 -8.09
N ILE A 25 -6.30 7.41 -8.21
CA ILE A 25 -5.46 6.91 -7.11
C ILE A 25 -5.55 7.87 -5.92
N ARG A 26 -5.39 9.18 -6.17
CA ARG A 26 -5.55 10.19 -5.12
C ARG A 26 -6.91 10.11 -4.47
N THR A 27 -7.97 10.01 -5.28
CA THR A 27 -9.34 9.95 -4.77
C THR A 27 -9.55 8.74 -3.88
N LEU A 28 -9.05 7.58 -4.28
CA LEU A 28 -9.16 6.37 -3.45
C LEU A 28 -8.48 6.57 -2.10
N ILE A 29 -7.25 7.08 -2.10
CA ILE A 29 -6.52 7.30 -0.84
C ILE A 29 -7.27 8.29 0.05
N GLU A 30 -7.76 9.39 -0.51
CA GLU A 30 -8.53 10.37 0.26
C GLU A 30 -9.77 9.75 0.90
N ARG A 31 -10.48 8.90 0.16
CA ARG A 31 -11.68 8.24 0.66
C ARG A 31 -11.37 7.24 1.77
N LEU A 32 -10.30 6.46 1.58
CA LEU A 32 -9.87 5.52 2.63
C LEU A 32 -9.48 6.28 3.90
N VAL A 33 -8.68 7.33 3.76
CA VAL A 33 -8.22 8.14 4.89
C VAL A 33 -9.40 8.79 5.62
N ASP A 34 -10.44 9.16 4.88
CA ASP A 34 -11.64 9.78 5.48
C ASP A 34 -12.31 8.85 6.51
N TYR A 35 -12.24 7.53 6.31
CA TYR A 35 -12.83 6.53 7.20
C TYR A 35 -11.85 6.01 8.25
N LEU A 36 -10.57 6.39 8.17
CA LEU A 36 -9.57 5.96 9.14
C LEU A 36 -9.45 6.97 10.27
N ASP A 37 -9.11 6.48 11.44
CA ASP A 37 -8.83 7.34 12.60
C ASP A 37 -7.34 7.70 12.57
N VAL A 38 -6.99 8.74 11.81
CA VAL A 38 -5.60 9.13 11.56
C VAL A 38 -5.01 9.88 12.74
N GLY A 39 -3.83 9.46 13.17
CA GLY A 39 -3.08 10.11 14.25
C GLY A 39 -1.86 9.29 14.60
N PHE A 40 -0.90 9.90 15.31
CA PHE A 40 0.31 9.19 15.70
C PHE A 40 0.05 8.05 16.70
N ASP A 41 -1.03 8.15 17.46
CA ASP A 41 -1.42 7.11 18.42
C ASP A 41 -2.51 6.17 17.89
N THR A 42 -2.92 6.36 16.67
CA THR A 42 -3.97 5.57 16.03
C THR A 42 -3.47 5.02 14.69
N THR A 43 -4.01 5.47 13.56
CA THR A 43 -3.57 5.02 12.24
C THR A 43 -2.55 6.00 11.67
N ARG A 44 -1.35 5.51 11.41
CA ARG A 44 -0.31 6.27 10.71
C ARG A 44 -0.35 5.94 9.24
N VAL A 45 -0.16 6.96 8.39
CA VAL A 45 -0.25 6.81 6.93
C VAL A 45 1.04 7.32 6.29
N ALA A 46 1.53 6.58 5.30
CA ALA A 46 2.65 6.97 4.46
C ALA A 46 2.29 6.77 3.00
N VAL A 47 2.91 7.54 2.12
CA VAL A 47 2.77 7.39 0.67
C VAL A 47 4.13 7.38 0.02
N ILE A 48 4.37 6.35 -0.80
CA ILE A 48 5.57 6.20 -1.62
C ILE A 48 5.11 6.01 -3.06
N GLN A 49 5.67 6.78 -3.99
CA GLN A 49 5.44 6.55 -5.42
C GLN A 49 6.55 5.67 -5.99
N PHE A 50 6.24 4.93 -7.04
CA PHE A 50 7.24 4.18 -7.77
C PHE A 50 7.00 4.25 -9.28
N SER A 51 8.06 4.11 -10.03
CA SER A 51 8.09 3.86 -11.46
C SER A 51 9.43 3.19 -11.77
N ASP A 52 10.40 3.88 -12.34
CA ASP A 52 11.76 3.37 -12.49
C ASP A 52 12.39 3.14 -11.11
N ASP A 53 12.18 4.10 -10.20
CA ASP A 53 12.67 4.09 -8.84
C ASP A 53 11.57 4.51 -7.86
N PRO A 54 11.65 4.11 -6.59
CA PRO A 54 10.72 4.60 -5.58
C PRO A 54 11.08 6.01 -5.12
N ARG A 55 10.06 6.75 -4.68
CA ARG A 55 10.22 8.10 -4.13
C ARG A 55 9.27 8.26 -2.95
N VAL A 56 9.82 8.62 -1.79
CA VAL A 56 8.99 8.90 -0.61
C VAL A 56 8.26 10.23 -0.81
N GLU A 57 6.93 10.19 -0.70
CA GLU A 57 6.13 11.40 -0.67
C GLU A 57 5.99 11.90 0.77
N PHE A 58 5.63 11.02 1.70
CA PHE A 58 5.72 11.30 3.13
C PHE A 58 5.73 9.99 3.93
N LEU A 59 6.42 10.02 5.05
CA LEU A 59 6.61 8.87 5.94
C LEU A 59 5.48 8.76 6.98
N LEU A 60 5.47 7.63 7.70
CA LEU A 60 4.46 7.35 8.73
C LEU A 60 4.47 8.33 9.91
N ASN A 61 5.58 9.02 10.14
CA ASN A 61 5.76 9.91 11.29
C ASN A 61 5.71 11.39 10.92
N VAL A 62 5.15 11.74 9.77
CA VAL A 62 5.14 13.13 9.28
C VAL A 62 3.83 13.86 9.57
N HIS A 63 2.70 13.22 9.28
CA HIS A 63 1.39 13.85 9.42
C HIS A 63 0.60 13.25 10.57
N SER A 64 0.17 14.10 11.51
CA SER A 64 -0.50 13.68 12.74
C SER A 64 -2.02 13.75 12.68
N SER A 65 -2.59 14.21 11.57
CA SER A 65 -4.04 14.36 11.45
C SER A 65 -4.54 13.96 10.06
N LYS A 66 -5.82 13.65 10.01
CA LYS A 66 -6.52 13.35 8.76
C LYS A 66 -6.39 14.48 7.75
N ASP A 67 -6.59 15.73 8.20
CA ASP A 67 -6.52 16.89 7.31
C ASP A 67 -5.13 17.05 6.70
N GLU A 68 -4.09 16.85 7.49
CA GLU A 68 -2.71 16.94 6.98
C GLU A 68 -2.44 15.89 5.91
N VAL A 69 -2.88 14.64 6.16
CA VAL A 69 -2.71 13.55 5.18
C VAL A 69 -3.50 13.84 3.91
N GLN A 70 -4.76 14.23 4.03
CA GLN A 70 -5.59 14.52 2.86
C GLN A 70 -5.05 15.68 2.04
N ASN A 71 -4.56 16.73 2.69
CA ASN A 71 -3.96 17.86 1.99
C ASN A 71 -2.69 17.43 1.24
N ALA A 72 -1.86 16.59 1.85
CA ALA A 72 -0.66 16.07 1.20
C ALA A 72 -1.02 15.19 -0.01
N VAL A 73 -2.05 14.34 0.11
CA VAL A 73 -2.51 13.47 -0.99
C VAL A 73 -3.02 14.30 -2.16
N ARG A 74 -3.78 15.36 -1.89
CA ARG A 74 -4.29 16.25 -2.96
C ARG A 74 -3.19 16.90 -3.76
N ARG A 75 -2.03 17.12 -3.16
CA ARG A 75 -0.88 17.77 -3.82
C ARG A 75 0.01 16.78 -4.59
N LEU A 76 -0.24 15.48 -4.48
CA LEU A 76 0.55 14.49 -5.19
C LEU A 76 0.45 14.68 -6.71
N ARG A 77 1.58 14.53 -7.38
CA ARG A 77 1.66 14.55 -8.84
C ARG A 77 2.40 13.29 -9.29
N PRO A 78 2.03 12.69 -10.44
CA PRO A 78 2.74 11.51 -10.92
C PRO A 78 4.20 11.88 -11.20
N LYS A 79 5.11 11.05 -10.70
CA LYS A 79 6.54 11.33 -10.88
C LYS A 79 7.02 11.10 -12.32
N GLY A 80 6.27 10.36 -13.12
CA GLY A 80 6.68 9.98 -14.46
C GLY A 80 7.59 8.76 -14.45
N GLY A 81 8.17 8.48 -15.60
CA GLY A 81 9.02 7.30 -15.79
C GLY A 81 8.32 6.24 -16.61
N ARG A 82 9.12 5.42 -17.30
CA ARG A 82 8.61 4.42 -18.24
C ARG A 82 8.40 3.05 -17.62
N GLN A 83 9.18 2.76 -16.57
CA GLN A 83 9.15 1.43 -15.96
C GLN A 83 8.10 1.34 -14.86
N ILE A 84 7.62 0.12 -14.64
CA ILE A 84 6.75 -0.24 -13.55
C ILE A 84 7.50 -1.29 -12.74
N ASN A 85 8.44 -0.84 -11.91
CA ASN A 85 9.33 -1.74 -11.18
C ASN A 85 8.78 -2.05 -9.79
N VAL A 86 7.77 -2.92 -9.77
CA VAL A 86 7.10 -3.33 -8.53
C VAL A 86 8.08 -4.03 -7.59
N GLY A 87 8.93 -4.92 -8.14
CA GLY A 87 9.90 -5.66 -7.33
C GLY A 87 10.85 -4.73 -6.57
N GLY A 88 11.43 -3.77 -7.25
CA GLY A 88 12.30 -2.78 -6.63
C GLY A 88 11.58 -1.91 -5.61
N ALA A 89 10.32 -1.58 -5.88
CA ALA A 89 9.50 -0.80 -4.96
C ALA A 89 9.18 -1.59 -3.68
N LEU A 90 8.81 -2.87 -3.81
CA LEU A 90 8.56 -3.74 -2.66
C LEU A 90 9.81 -3.91 -1.80
N GLU A 91 10.96 -4.13 -2.45
CA GLU A 91 12.23 -4.24 -1.75
C GLU A 91 12.54 -2.96 -0.97
N TYR A 92 12.34 -1.83 -1.61
CA TYR A 92 12.60 -0.53 -0.97
C TYR A 92 11.77 -0.35 0.30
N VAL A 93 10.45 -0.60 0.22
CA VAL A 93 9.59 -0.39 1.40
C VAL A 93 9.88 -1.41 2.49
N ALA A 94 10.17 -2.66 2.12
CA ALA A 94 10.54 -3.69 3.08
C ALA A 94 11.79 -3.31 3.87
N ARG A 95 12.79 -2.80 3.19
CA ARG A 95 14.09 -2.50 3.81
C ARG A 95 14.18 -1.12 4.44
N ASN A 96 13.39 -0.15 3.96
CA ASN A 96 13.58 1.24 4.35
C ASN A 96 12.38 1.89 5.02
N ILE A 97 11.15 1.42 4.78
CA ILE A 97 9.97 2.10 5.29
C ILE A 97 9.42 1.43 6.55
N PHE A 98 9.38 0.10 6.57
CA PHE A 98 8.84 -0.64 7.73
C PHE A 98 9.90 -0.77 8.82
N LYS A 99 10.39 0.38 9.28
CA LYS A 99 11.42 0.51 10.30
C LYS A 99 11.02 1.58 11.31
N ARG A 100 11.39 1.37 12.56
CA ARG A 100 11.07 2.27 13.66
C ARG A 100 11.52 3.72 13.42
N PRO A 101 12.74 4.01 12.94
CA PRO A 101 13.15 5.41 12.72
C PRO A 101 12.30 6.15 11.70
N LEU A 102 11.60 5.45 10.81
CA LEU A 102 10.77 6.04 9.78
C LEU A 102 9.28 6.02 10.14
N GLY A 103 8.97 5.70 11.39
CA GLY A 103 7.62 5.79 11.94
C GLY A 103 6.85 4.49 12.02
N SER A 104 7.41 3.37 11.55
CA SER A 104 6.74 2.08 11.66
C SER A 104 6.74 1.57 13.10
N ARG A 105 5.60 1.06 13.55
CA ARG A 105 5.44 0.45 14.86
C ARG A 105 5.41 -1.08 14.77
N ILE A 106 6.10 -1.61 13.78
CA ILE A 106 6.15 -3.05 13.55
C ILE A 106 6.71 -3.80 14.75
N GLU A 107 7.72 -3.23 15.43
CA GLU A 107 8.33 -3.82 16.60
C GLU A 107 7.41 -3.83 17.83
N GLU A 108 6.38 -3.00 17.83
CA GLU A 108 5.39 -2.93 18.89
C GLU A 108 4.21 -3.89 18.65
N GLY A 109 4.25 -4.67 17.58
CA GLY A 109 3.16 -5.58 17.24
C GLY A 109 1.95 -4.89 16.61
N VAL A 110 2.09 -3.67 16.13
CA VAL A 110 1.02 -2.94 15.44
C VAL A 110 0.85 -3.54 14.04
N PRO A 111 -0.38 -3.85 13.61
CA PRO A 111 -0.61 -4.36 12.26
C PRO A 111 -0.06 -3.41 11.18
N GLN A 112 0.65 -3.99 10.22
CA GLN A 112 1.31 -3.27 9.14
C GLN A 112 0.66 -3.63 7.81
N PHE A 113 0.20 -2.63 7.08
CA PHE A 113 -0.46 -2.82 5.78
C PHE A 113 0.31 -2.11 4.68
N LEU A 114 0.41 -2.78 3.55
CA LEU A 114 0.87 -2.16 2.31
C LEU A 114 -0.26 -2.22 1.30
N VAL A 115 -0.68 -1.06 0.78
CA VAL A 115 -1.65 -1.00 -0.30
C VAL A 115 -0.87 -0.67 -1.58
N LEU A 116 -0.72 -1.66 -2.44
CA LEU A 116 -0.02 -1.52 -3.72
C LEU A 116 -1.04 -1.21 -4.82
N ILE A 117 -0.78 -0.14 -5.59
CA ILE A 117 -1.61 0.20 -6.74
C ILE A 117 -0.69 0.31 -7.96
N SER A 118 -0.85 -0.61 -8.91
CA SER A 118 -0.01 -0.71 -10.10
C SER A 118 -0.82 -0.56 -11.38
N SER A 119 -0.28 0.17 -12.36
CA SER A 119 -0.94 0.41 -13.65
C SER A 119 -0.70 -0.69 -14.66
N GLY A 120 0.11 -1.69 -14.35
CA GLY A 120 0.42 -2.77 -15.27
C GLY A 120 1.29 -3.83 -14.64
N LYS A 121 1.66 -4.82 -15.45
CA LYS A 121 2.55 -5.89 -15.03
C LYS A 121 3.92 -5.31 -14.65
N SER A 122 4.55 -5.88 -13.63
CA SER A 122 5.88 -5.46 -13.22
C SER A 122 6.91 -5.71 -14.32
N ASP A 123 7.77 -4.73 -14.55
CA ASP A 123 8.90 -4.87 -15.49
C ASP A 123 10.08 -5.61 -14.86
N ASP A 124 10.13 -5.66 -13.53
CA ASP A 124 11.16 -6.41 -12.81
C ASP A 124 10.53 -7.58 -12.06
N GLU A 125 11.38 -8.44 -11.50
CA GLU A 125 10.94 -9.62 -10.78
C GLU A 125 10.42 -9.27 -9.40
N VAL A 126 9.31 -9.89 -8.98
CA VAL A 126 8.65 -9.57 -7.71
C VAL A 126 8.78 -10.67 -6.66
N ASP A 127 9.20 -11.88 -7.03
CA ASP A 127 9.16 -13.05 -6.15
C ASP A 127 9.91 -12.85 -4.83
N ASP A 128 11.19 -12.51 -4.92
CA ASP A 128 12.04 -12.36 -3.72
C ASP A 128 11.61 -11.21 -2.86
N SER A 129 11.26 -10.08 -3.47
CA SER A 129 10.83 -8.89 -2.75
C SER A 129 9.50 -9.12 -2.03
N ALA A 130 8.58 -9.84 -2.66
CA ALA A 130 7.30 -10.18 -2.06
C ALA A 130 7.50 -11.07 -0.82
N VAL A 131 8.37 -12.08 -0.93
CA VAL A 131 8.70 -12.96 0.19
C VAL A 131 9.32 -12.15 1.33
N GLU A 132 10.29 -11.31 1.01
CA GLU A 132 10.97 -10.47 2.01
C GLU A 132 10.00 -9.58 2.78
N LEU A 133 9.10 -8.89 2.05
CA LEU A 133 8.10 -8.01 2.67
C LEU A 133 7.20 -8.78 3.65
N LYS A 134 6.73 -9.95 3.23
CA LYS A 134 5.86 -10.77 4.07
C LYS A 134 6.60 -11.39 5.25
N GLN A 135 7.89 -11.66 5.11
CA GLN A 135 8.70 -12.15 6.23
C GLN A 135 8.82 -11.11 7.34
N PHE A 136 8.74 -9.83 7.02
CA PHE A 136 8.69 -8.78 8.04
C PHE A 136 7.34 -8.70 8.76
N GLY A 137 6.33 -9.42 8.27
CA GLY A 137 5.00 -9.40 8.90
C GLY A 137 4.06 -8.35 8.32
N VAL A 138 4.38 -7.80 7.16
CA VAL A 138 3.52 -6.81 6.48
C VAL A 138 2.42 -7.52 5.71
N ALA A 139 1.22 -6.96 5.76
CA ALA A 139 0.05 -7.46 5.04
C ALA A 139 -0.15 -6.68 3.73
N PRO A 140 0.20 -7.24 2.56
CA PRO A 140 0.00 -6.55 1.29
C PRO A 140 -1.42 -6.77 0.77
N LEU A 141 -2.05 -5.67 0.36
CA LEU A 141 -3.32 -5.65 -0.37
C LEU A 141 -2.98 -5.07 -1.74
N THR A 142 -3.29 -5.79 -2.82
CA THR A 142 -2.79 -5.42 -4.14
C THR A 142 -3.91 -5.10 -5.11
N ILE A 143 -3.74 -3.98 -5.81
CA ILE A 143 -4.66 -3.51 -6.85
C ILE A 143 -3.84 -3.31 -8.12
N ALA A 144 -4.32 -3.83 -9.24
CA ALA A 144 -3.64 -3.58 -10.51
C ALA A 144 -4.65 -3.46 -11.65
N ARG A 145 -4.22 -2.69 -12.66
CA ARG A 145 -4.99 -2.49 -13.88
C ARG A 145 -4.50 -3.47 -14.94
N ASN A 146 -5.41 -4.35 -15.39
CA ASN A 146 -5.17 -5.31 -16.47
C ASN A 146 -3.92 -6.18 -16.29
N VAL A 147 -3.68 -6.63 -15.05
CA VAL A 147 -2.56 -7.50 -14.74
C VAL A 147 -3.07 -8.90 -14.42
N ASP A 148 -2.27 -9.90 -14.83
CA ASP A 148 -2.53 -11.28 -14.50
C ASP A 148 -2.56 -11.48 -12.98
N GLN A 149 -3.59 -12.15 -12.48
CA GLN A 149 -3.74 -12.41 -11.07
C GLN A 149 -2.59 -13.23 -10.47
N GLU A 150 -1.93 -14.04 -11.29
CA GLU A 150 -0.81 -14.86 -10.83
C GLU A 150 0.29 -14.02 -10.18
N GLU A 151 0.67 -12.91 -10.78
CA GLU A 151 1.68 -12.00 -10.21
C GLU A 151 1.20 -11.38 -8.90
N LEU A 152 -0.07 -10.93 -8.88
CA LEU A 152 -0.63 -10.25 -7.72
C LEU A 152 -0.82 -11.19 -6.52
N VAL A 153 -1.16 -12.45 -6.78
CA VAL A 153 -1.32 -13.46 -5.74
C VAL A 153 0.01 -13.70 -5.02
N LYS A 154 1.13 -13.66 -5.74
CA LYS A 154 2.46 -13.81 -5.13
C LYS A 154 2.77 -12.71 -4.13
N ILE A 155 2.26 -11.51 -4.38
CA ILE A 155 2.51 -10.33 -3.53
C ILE A 155 1.54 -10.26 -2.37
N SER A 156 0.25 -10.53 -2.62
CA SER A 156 -0.83 -10.29 -1.66
C SER A 156 -0.75 -11.16 -0.42
N LEU A 157 -1.36 -10.67 0.65
CA LEU A 157 -1.53 -11.39 1.89
C LEU A 157 -2.25 -12.73 1.67
N SER A 158 -3.30 -12.71 0.85
CA SER A 158 -4.01 -13.92 0.44
C SER A 158 -4.72 -13.61 -0.88
N PRO A 159 -5.21 -14.64 -1.61
CA PRO A 159 -5.88 -14.41 -2.90
C PRO A 159 -7.12 -13.50 -2.82
N GLU A 160 -7.79 -13.45 -1.67
CA GLU A 160 -8.97 -12.58 -1.49
C GLU A 160 -8.62 -11.10 -1.47
N TYR A 161 -7.35 -10.75 -1.29
CA TYR A 161 -6.86 -9.37 -1.26
C TYR A 161 -6.14 -8.98 -2.55
N VAL A 162 -6.50 -9.62 -3.64
CA VAL A 162 -6.09 -9.27 -5.00
C VAL A 162 -7.26 -8.61 -5.70
N PHE A 163 -7.07 -7.39 -6.17
CA PHE A 163 -8.12 -6.62 -6.84
C PHE A 163 -7.66 -6.20 -8.22
N SER A 164 -8.34 -6.69 -9.26
CA SER A 164 -8.07 -6.32 -10.65
C SER A 164 -9.12 -5.33 -11.13
N VAL A 165 -8.68 -4.31 -11.84
CA VAL A 165 -9.57 -3.32 -12.47
C VAL A 165 -9.19 -3.18 -13.92
N ASN A 166 -10.15 -2.77 -14.78
CA ASN A 166 -9.88 -2.48 -16.17
C ASN A 166 -9.38 -1.05 -16.36
N THR A 167 -9.81 -0.15 -15.48
CA THR A 167 -9.43 1.26 -15.47
C THR A 167 -9.39 1.73 -14.02
N PHE A 168 -8.53 2.69 -13.71
CA PHE A 168 -8.46 3.26 -12.37
C PHE A 168 -9.70 4.07 -11.99
N ARG A 169 -10.55 4.37 -12.97
CA ARG A 169 -11.85 4.97 -12.70
C ARG A 169 -12.68 4.10 -11.75
N GLU A 170 -12.43 2.80 -11.72
CA GLU A 170 -13.13 1.83 -10.86
C GLU A 170 -12.60 1.80 -9.42
N LEU A 171 -11.44 2.44 -9.15
CA LEU A 171 -10.80 2.37 -7.82
C LEU A 171 -11.73 2.75 -6.66
N PRO A 172 -12.55 3.83 -6.77
CA PRO A 172 -13.44 4.18 -5.66
C PRO A 172 -14.38 3.05 -5.23
N SER A 173 -14.73 2.14 -6.15
CA SER A 173 -15.62 1.01 -5.83
C SER A 173 -14.96 -0.02 -4.92
N LEU A 174 -13.64 0.03 -4.76
CA LEU A 174 -12.89 -0.92 -3.91
C LEU A 174 -12.77 -0.45 -2.46
N GLU A 175 -13.25 0.74 -2.16
CA GLU A 175 -13.09 1.39 -0.86
C GLU A 175 -13.41 0.46 0.31
N GLN A 176 -14.60 -0.12 0.33
CA GLN A 176 -15.03 -0.97 1.44
C GLN A 176 -14.22 -2.27 1.52
N LYS A 177 -13.84 -2.82 0.37
CA LYS A 177 -13.05 -4.05 0.31
C LYS A 177 -11.64 -3.86 0.88
N LEU A 178 -11.11 -2.64 0.83
CA LEU A 178 -9.83 -2.31 1.42
C LEU A 178 -9.96 -1.90 2.88
N LEU A 179 -11.00 -1.15 3.23
CA LEU A 179 -11.22 -0.71 4.60
C LEU A 179 -11.43 -1.88 5.56
N THR A 180 -12.16 -2.91 5.13
CA THR A 180 -12.46 -4.04 6.00
C THR A 180 -11.18 -4.68 6.56
N PRO A 181 -10.22 -5.16 5.74
CA PRO A 181 -9.00 -5.72 6.31
C PRO A 181 -8.15 -4.69 7.06
N ILE A 182 -8.05 -3.46 6.56
CA ILE A 182 -7.24 -2.43 7.20
C ILE A 182 -7.74 -2.12 8.61
N THR A 183 -9.05 -2.14 8.82
CA THR A 183 -9.64 -1.77 10.11
C THR A 183 -9.94 -2.96 11.03
N THR A 184 -9.97 -4.19 10.52
CA THR A 184 -10.38 -5.35 11.32
C THR A 184 -9.31 -6.40 11.56
N LEU A 185 -8.34 -6.57 10.64
CA LEU A 185 -7.33 -7.61 10.83
C LEU A 185 -6.43 -7.28 12.02
N THR A 186 -6.21 -8.28 12.87
CA THR A 186 -5.25 -8.17 13.97
C THR A 186 -3.88 -8.64 13.50
N ALA A 187 -2.83 -8.28 14.25
CA ALA A 187 -1.48 -8.76 13.95
C ALA A 187 -1.41 -10.28 13.95
N GLU A 188 -2.15 -10.95 14.85
CA GLU A 188 -2.20 -12.41 14.90
C GLU A 188 -2.85 -13.00 13.65
N GLN A 189 -3.96 -12.41 13.20
CA GLN A 189 -4.64 -12.88 11.99
C GLN A 189 -3.74 -12.72 10.77
N ILE A 190 -3.01 -11.60 10.68
CA ILE A 190 -2.05 -11.38 9.61
C ILE A 190 -0.98 -12.48 9.63
N GLN A 191 -0.41 -12.77 10.80
CA GLN A 191 0.60 -13.82 10.93
C GLN A 191 0.06 -15.18 10.52
N GLN A 192 -1.17 -15.51 10.88
CA GLN A 192 -1.81 -16.75 10.48
C GLN A 192 -1.97 -16.86 8.97
N LEU A 193 -2.40 -15.77 8.31
CA LEU A 193 -2.54 -15.74 6.85
C LEU A 193 -1.18 -15.85 6.17
N LEU A 194 -0.16 -15.19 6.68
CA LEU A 194 1.20 -15.28 6.15
C LEU A 194 1.77 -16.69 6.28
N ALA A 195 1.49 -17.38 7.39
CA ALA A 195 1.95 -18.75 7.61
C ALA A 195 1.25 -19.74 6.67
N SER A 196 -0.03 -19.53 6.38
CA SER A 196 -0.82 -20.44 5.55
C SER A 196 -0.51 -20.37 4.06
N THR A 197 0.20 -19.31 3.61
CA THR A 197 0.54 -19.11 2.20
C THR A 197 1.96 -19.58 1.85
N ARG A 198 2.65 -20.16 2.80
CA ARG A 198 4.00 -20.69 2.57
C ARG A 198 3.97 -22.06 1.93
#